data_bcb0d38121ffbf03ae86b14736d3b8f3
#
_entry.id   bcb0d38121ffbf03ae86b14736d3b8f3
#
_cell.length_a   1.000
_cell.length_b   1.000
_cell.length_c   1.000
_cell.angle_alpha   90.00
_cell.angle_beta   90.00
_cell.angle_gamma   90.00
#
_symmetry.space_group_name_H-M   'P 1'
#
loop_
_entity.id
_entity.type
_entity.pdbx_description
1 polymer ?
#
loop_
_entity_poly.entity_id
_entity_poly.type
_entity_poly.pdbx_seq_one_letter_code
_entity_poly.pdbx_strand_id
1 'polypeptide(L)'
;MDNFGMGINKYLFGESKLLYAHFYKGFPEKGFGNFPIDINKLTVLRIAKECGLMVPPTAIVNSKQQLEFYFSKWERIITKSIGNGAEIEAGEFSISGQRTEEITRSDMERLSNDFSPSLIQKLIPKNFEVRVFWFDNEVHSVAIFSQRDRSAMIDFRNGEKLRTVPYNLDVQYQKILNRLMHNLKLNYGSIDLIVTPNDEIYFLEVNPFGQFGFLSKAGNFHIEKKIADYLNKVENSHARAANQTCY
;
A
#
# COMPACT_ATOMS: atom_id res chain seq x y z
N MET A 1 22.91 -21.03 -9.03
CA MET A 1 22.83 -21.44 -7.61
C MET A 1 22.26 -22.85 -7.58
N ASP A 2 22.90 -23.74 -6.87
CA ASP A 2 22.40 -25.10 -6.68
C ASP A 2 21.18 -25.07 -5.71
N ASN A 3 20.41 -26.16 -5.73
CA ASN A 3 19.22 -26.27 -4.85
C ASN A 3 19.56 -26.17 -3.36
N PHE A 4 20.80 -26.45 -2.97
CA PHE A 4 21.29 -26.36 -1.61
C PHE A 4 21.47 -24.90 -1.18
N GLY A 5 22.06 -24.05 -2.02
CA GLY A 5 22.22 -22.62 -1.76
C GLY A 5 20.89 -21.89 -1.64
N MET A 6 19.89 -22.23 -2.45
CA MET A 6 18.52 -21.68 -2.32
C MET A 6 17.85 -22.12 -1.02
N GLY A 7 18.05 -23.35 -0.57
CA GLY A 7 17.52 -23.84 0.70
C GLY A 7 18.09 -23.10 1.90
N ILE A 8 19.40 -22.89 1.92
CA ILE A 8 20.09 -22.12 2.97
C ILE A 8 19.60 -20.67 3.01
N ASN A 9 19.53 -20.00 1.88
CA ASN A 9 19.06 -18.61 1.83
C ASN A 9 17.63 -18.47 2.34
N LYS A 10 16.74 -19.38 1.98
CA LYS A 10 15.35 -19.40 2.47
C LYS A 10 15.30 -19.60 3.99
N TYR A 11 16.11 -20.49 4.53
CA TYR A 11 16.23 -20.72 5.97
C TYR A 11 16.74 -19.47 6.68
N LEU A 12 17.88 -18.91 6.25
CA LEU A 12 18.46 -17.71 6.85
C LEU A 12 17.52 -16.50 6.79
N PHE A 13 16.79 -16.35 5.70
CA PHE A 13 15.77 -15.31 5.59
C PHE A 13 14.65 -15.51 6.63
N GLY A 14 14.21 -16.76 6.82
CA GLY A 14 13.22 -17.11 7.86
C GLY A 14 13.68 -16.76 9.26
N GLU A 15 14.90 -17.18 9.62
CA GLU A 15 15.53 -16.87 10.93
C GLU A 15 15.68 -15.36 11.14
N SER A 16 16.18 -14.65 10.13
CA SER A 16 16.32 -13.19 10.19
C SER A 16 14.97 -12.50 10.42
N LYS A 17 13.92 -12.95 9.72
CA LYS A 17 12.55 -12.42 9.90
C LYS A 17 12.04 -12.60 11.33
N LEU A 18 12.25 -13.78 11.92
CA LEU A 18 11.87 -14.06 13.31
C LEU A 18 12.67 -13.23 14.32
N LEU A 19 13.97 -13.07 14.07
CA LEU A 19 14.82 -12.26 14.91
C LEU A 19 14.40 -10.78 14.87
N TYR A 20 14.17 -10.22 13.69
CA TYR A 20 13.62 -8.87 13.55
C TYR A 20 12.28 -8.73 14.27
N ALA A 21 11.36 -9.66 14.08
CA ALA A 21 10.07 -9.64 14.76
C ALA A 21 10.20 -9.65 16.29
N HIS A 22 11.20 -10.37 16.84
CA HIS A 22 11.50 -10.38 18.27
C HIS A 22 11.99 -9.01 18.75
N PHE A 23 13.02 -8.46 18.10
CA PHE A 23 13.55 -7.15 18.47
C PHE A 23 12.48 -6.06 18.46
N TYR A 24 11.62 -6.09 17.50
CA TYR A 24 10.61 -5.06 17.34
C TYR A 24 9.46 -5.17 18.35
N LYS A 25 9.14 -6.35 18.84
CA LYS A 25 8.21 -6.51 19.97
C LYS A 25 8.74 -5.85 21.26
N GLY A 26 10.05 -5.63 21.36
CA GLY A 26 10.68 -4.95 22.48
C GLY A 26 10.59 -3.42 22.44
N PHE A 27 10.19 -2.83 21.29
CA PHE A 27 10.00 -1.38 21.22
C PHE A 27 8.64 -0.97 21.81
N PRO A 28 8.59 0.17 22.54
CA PRO A 28 7.35 0.63 23.14
C PRO A 28 6.29 0.91 22.07
N GLU A 29 5.04 0.50 22.33
CA GLU A 29 3.88 0.68 21.43
C GLU A 29 3.62 2.15 21.07
N LYS A 30 4.20 3.10 21.79
CA LYS A 30 4.00 4.54 21.65
C LYS A 30 5.07 5.23 20.79
N GLY A 31 5.83 4.50 19.99
CA GLY A 31 6.78 5.06 19.04
C GLY A 31 6.15 5.48 17.72
N PHE A 32 6.91 6.20 16.89
CA PHE A 32 6.61 6.37 15.48
C PHE A 32 7.13 5.15 14.73
N GLY A 33 6.22 4.33 14.24
CA GLY A 33 6.57 3.13 13.47
C GLY A 33 5.47 2.08 13.55
N ASN A 34 5.22 1.42 12.44
CA ASN A 34 4.34 0.25 12.38
C ASN A 34 5.21 -1.00 12.43
N PHE A 35 4.94 -1.87 13.35
CA PHE A 35 5.80 -3.02 13.49
C PHE A 35 5.13 -4.35 13.38
N PRO A 36 5.91 -5.40 12.93
CA PRO A 36 6.04 -5.72 11.51
C PRO A 36 4.70 -6.23 11.05
N ILE A 37 4.00 -5.41 10.36
CA ILE A 37 2.69 -5.82 9.88
C ILE A 37 2.92 -6.37 8.48
N ASP A 38 2.93 -7.70 8.37
CA ASP A 38 2.69 -8.38 7.10
C ASP A 38 1.25 -7.99 6.66
N ILE A 39 1.12 -6.84 6.04
CA ILE A 39 -0.18 -6.38 5.53
C ILE A 39 -0.52 -7.21 4.31
N ASN A 40 -1.43 -8.16 4.51
CA ASN A 40 -2.05 -8.89 3.43
C ASN A 40 -3.08 -7.99 2.72
N LYS A 41 -2.84 -7.69 1.43
CA LYS A 41 -3.71 -6.81 0.63
C LYS A 41 -5.18 -7.25 0.62
N LEU A 42 -5.46 -8.54 0.60
CA LEU A 42 -6.83 -9.06 0.63
C LEU A 42 -7.52 -8.76 1.96
N THR A 43 -6.80 -8.92 3.07
CA THR A 43 -7.29 -8.57 4.41
C THR A 43 -7.57 -7.07 4.51
N VAL A 44 -6.67 -6.24 4.01
CA VAL A 44 -6.84 -4.77 3.99
C VAL A 44 -8.06 -4.37 3.17
N LEU A 45 -8.25 -4.92 1.97
CA LEU A 45 -9.41 -4.62 1.12
C LEU A 45 -10.73 -5.03 1.81
N ARG A 46 -10.74 -6.17 2.52
CA ARG A 46 -11.91 -6.61 3.30
C ARG A 46 -12.22 -5.62 4.42
N ILE A 47 -11.23 -5.24 5.23
CA ILE A 47 -11.41 -4.28 6.32
C ILE A 47 -11.81 -2.91 5.78
N ALA A 48 -11.22 -2.46 4.68
CA ALA A 48 -11.60 -1.20 4.03
C ALA A 48 -13.08 -1.20 3.62
N LYS A 49 -13.57 -2.28 3.04
CA LYS A 49 -14.98 -2.46 2.69
C LYS A 49 -15.88 -2.46 3.93
N GLU A 50 -15.50 -3.15 5.01
CA GLU A 50 -16.20 -3.16 6.31
C GLU A 50 -16.24 -1.75 6.95
N CYS A 51 -15.21 -0.94 6.71
CA CYS A 51 -15.20 0.48 7.11
C CYS A 51 -16.10 1.37 6.23
N GLY A 52 -16.64 0.88 5.13
CA GLY A 52 -17.51 1.63 4.23
C GLY A 52 -16.78 2.28 3.05
N LEU A 53 -15.54 1.89 2.75
CA LEU A 53 -14.84 2.33 1.54
C LEU A 53 -15.27 1.48 0.34
N MET A 54 -15.41 2.12 -0.83
CA MET A 54 -15.49 1.41 -2.09
C MET A 54 -14.13 0.82 -2.43
N VAL A 55 -14.10 -0.45 -2.82
CA VAL A 55 -12.90 -1.15 -3.24
C VAL A 55 -13.12 -1.74 -4.64
N PRO A 56 -12.11 -1.81 -5.50
CA PRO A 56 -12.24 -2.43 -6.80
C PRO A 56 -12.69 -3.89 -6.67
N PRO A 57 -13.60 -4.38 -7.52
CA PRO A 57 -13.90 -5.81 -7.60
C PRO A 57 -12.63 -6.62 -7.75
N THR A 58 -12.41 -7.59 -6.86
CA THR A 58 -11.15 -8.31 -6.70
C THR A 58 -11.40 -9.82 -6.72
N ALA A 59 -10.54 -10.58 -7.36
CA ALA A 59 -10.56 -12.04 -7.35
C ALA A 59 -9.14 -12.61 -7.30
N ILE A 60 -9.04 -13.87 -6.87
CA ILE A 60 -7.83 -14.69 -7.03
C ILE A 60 -8.15 -15.74 -8.08
N VAL A 61 -7.29 -15.84 -9.07
CA VAL A 61 -7.39 -16.80 -10.19
C VAL A 61 -6.12 -17.60 -10.31
N ASN A 62 -6.24 -18.86 -10.74
CA ASN A 62 -5.12 -19.75 -10.99
C ASN A 62 -5.24 -20.49 -12.32
N SER A 63 -6.20 -20.14 -13.15
CA SER A 63 -6.37 -20.73 -14.48
C SER A 63 -6.83 -19.73 -15.51
N LYS A 64 -6.50 -20.00 -16.77
CA LYS A 64 -6.89 -19.20 -17.93
C LYS A 64 -8.42 -19.09 -18.04
N GLN A 65 -9.13 -20.19 -17.79
CA GLN A 65 -10.59 -20.21 -17.79
C GLN A 65 -11.22 -19.22 -16.81
N GLN A 66 -10.70 -19.17 -15.56
CA GLN A 66 -11.16 -18.21 -14.55
C GLN A 66 -10.84 -16.77 -14.97
N LEU A 67 -9.66 -16.54 -15.54
CA LEU A 67 -9.25 -15.22 -16.02
C LEU A 67 -10.17 -14.76 -17.16
N GLU A 68 -10.50 -15.62 -18.12
CA GLU A 68 -11.45 -15.35 -19.22
C GLU A 68 -12.84 -15.00 -18.71
N PHE A 69 -13.32 -15.72 -17.69
CA PHE A 69 -14.60 -15.39 -17.03
C PHE A 69 -14.60 -13.97 -16.49
N TYR A 70 -13.57 -13.56 -15.75
CA TYR A 70 -13.51 -12.21 -15.21
C TYR A 70 -13.27 -11.16 -16.30
N PHE A 71 -12.54 -11.50 -17.35
CA PHE A 71 -12.32 -10.60 -18.48
C PHE A 71 -13.63 -10.27 -19.19
N SER A 72 -14.51 -11.27 -19.38
CA SER A 72 -15.85 -11.03 -19.95
C SER A 72 -16.75 -10.20 -19.03
N LYS A 73 -16.56 -10.31 -17.71
CA LYS A 73 -17.38 -9.61 -16.71
C LYS A 73 -16.93 -8.17 -16.44
N TRP A 74 -15.62 -7.91 -16.47
CA TRP A 74 -15.04 -6.63 -16.05
C TRP A 74 -14.47 -5.80 -17.21
N GLU A 75 -14.36 -6.38 -18.40
CA GLU A 75 -13.81 -5.79 -19.63
C GLU A 75 -12.31 -5.46 -19.54
N ARG A 76 -11.89 -4.77 -18.47
CA ARG A 76 -10.49 -4.40 -18.22
C ARG A 76 -10.06 -4.88 -16.86
N ILE A 77 -8.92 -5.56 -16.83
CA ILE A 77 -8.37 -6.21 -15.64
C ILE A 77 -6.94 -5.74 -15.44
N ILE A 78 -6.60 -5.48 -14.17
CA ILE A 78 -5.22 -5.30 -13.73
C ILE A 78 -4.80 -6.48 -12.86
N THR A 79 -3.50 -6.78 -12.86
CA THR A 79 -2.87 -7.68 -11.91
C THR A 79 -1.85 -6.94 -11.06
N LYS A 80 -1.66 -7.41 -9.84
CA LYS A 80 -0.65 -6.93 -8.91
C LYS A 80 -0.27 -8.03 -7.93
N SER A 81 0.91 -7.94 -7.32
CA SER A 81 1.34 -8.91 -6.30
C SER A 81 0.40 -8.89 -5.08
N ILE A 82 0.11 -10.07 -4.51
CA ILE A 82 -0.69 -10.22 -3.29
C ILE A 82 0.06 -9.65 -2.08
N GLY A 83 1.35 -9.93 -1.99
CA GLY A 83 2.25 -9.43 -0.96
C GLY A 83 3.20 -8.35 -1.49
N ASN A 84 4.32 -8.20 -0.83
CA ASN A 84 5.44 -7.44 -1.37
C ASN A 84 5.96 -8.20 -2.59
N GLY A 85 6.07 -7.52 -3.74
CA GLY A 85 6.52 -8.16 -4.96
C GLY A 85 7.88 -8.83 -4.77
N ALA A 86 8.09 -9.95 -5.46
CA ALA A 86 9.38 -10.60 -5.45
C ALA A 86 10.38 -9.75 -6.27
N GLU A 87 11.51 -9.43 -5.66
CA GLU A 87 12.70 -9.02 -6.39
C GLU A 87 13.54 -10.29 -6.62
N ILE A 88 13.59 -10.75 -7.85
CA ILE A 88 14.37 -11.92 -8.23
C ILE A 88 15.46 -11.46 -9.20
N GLU A 89 16.70 -11.56 -8.77
CA GLU A 89 17.87 -11.37 -9.63
C GLU A 89 18.39 -12.76 -10.05
N ALA A 90 18.39 -13.04 -11.33
CA ALA A 90 18.91 -14.28 -11.91
C ALA A 90 19.82 -13.94 -13.09
N GLY A 91 21.12 -13.75 -12.84
CA GLY A 91 22.10 -13.34 -13.83
C GLY A 91 21.78 -11.96 -14.42
N GLU A 92 21.55 -11.90 -15.73
CA GLU A 92 21.18 -10.65 -16.42
C GLU A 92 19.67 -10.31 -16.33
N PHE A 93 18.87 -11.19 -15.71
CA PHE A 93 17.44 -10.98 -15.57
C PHE A 93 17.09 -10.46 -14.18
N SER A 94 16.36 -9.36 -14.13
CA SER A 94 15.76 -8.82 -12.91
C SER A 94 14.24 -8.85 -13.06
N ILE A 95 13.55 -9.50 -12.12
CA ILE A 95 12.09 -9.52 -12.04
C ILE A 95 11.70 -8.70 -10.81
N SER A 96 11.07 -7.54 -11.04
CA SER A 96 10.48 -6.73 -9.99
C SER A 96 8.96 -6.87 -10.02
N GLY A 97 8.39 -7.55 -9.03
CA GLY A 97 6.96 -7.89 -8.98
C GLY A 97 6.06 -6.88 -8.28
N GLN A 98 6.49 -5.62 -8.11
CA GLN A 98 5.72 -4.61 -7.37
C GLN A 98 4.79 -3.75 -8.25
N ARG A 99 4.79 -3.92 -9.55
CA ARG A 99 4.04 -3.07 -10.47
C ARG A 99 2.61 -3.56 -10.64
N THR A 100 1.71 -2.59 -10.83
CA THR A 100 0.34 -2.86 -11.29
C THR A 100 0.33 -2.81 -12.81
N GLU A 101 -0.12 -3.88 -13.45
CA GLU A 101 -0.14 -4.00 -14.90
C GLU A 101 -1.54 -4.38 -15.40
N GLU A 102 -1.94 -3.83 -16.54
CA GLU A 102 -3.16 -4.23 -17.23
C GLU A 102 -2.92 -5.53 -17.99
N ILE A 103 -3.81 -6.49 -17.83
CA ILE A 103 -3.79 -7.75 -18.59
C ILE A 103 -4.52 -7.53 -19.91
N THR A 104 -3.82 -7.78 -21.01
CA THR A 104 -4.39 -7.70 -22.37
C THR A 104 -4.81 -9.07 -22.87
N ARG A 105 -5.58 -9.11 -23.97
CA ARG A 105 -5.90 -10.38 -24.64
C ARG A 105 -4.64 -11.09 -25.14
N SER A 106 -3.67 -10.35 -25.64
CA SER A 106 -2.37 -10.90 -26.07
C SER A 106 -1.60 -11.55 -24.93
N ASP A 107 -1.70 -11.00 -23.69
CA ASP A 107 -1.09 -11.64 -22.52
C ASP A 107 -1.79 -12.95 -22.19
N MET A 108 -3.11 -13.01 -22.30
CA MET A 108 -3.89 -14.22 -22.08
C MET A 108 -3.54 -15.35 -23.06
N GLU A 109 -3.24 -15.03 -24.32
CA GLU A 109 -2.85 -16.03 -25.33
C GLU A 109 -1.55 -16.73 -24.94
N ARG A 110 -0.63 -16.03 -24.30
CA ARG A 110 0.70 -16.52 -23.87
C ARG A 110 0.68 -17.27 -22.55
N LEU A 111 -0.41 -17.17 -21.77
CA LEU A 111 -0.51 -17.86 -20.49
C LEU A 111 -0.74 -19.37 -20.67
N SER A 112 -0.15 -20.15 -19.76
CA SER A 112 -0.50 -21.56 -19.56
C SER A 112 -1.95 -21.70 -19.10
N ASN A 113 -2.55 -22.88 -19.29
CA ASN A 113 -3.91 -23.15 -18.81
C ASN A 113 -4.02 -22.98 -17.29
N ASP A 114 -2.99 -23.41 -16.56
CA ASP A 114 -2.87 -23.27 -15.12
C ASP A 114 -1.61 -22.47 -14.76
N PHE A 115 -1.72 -21.63 -13.72
CA PHE A 115 -0.64 -20.79 -13.21
C PHE A 115 -0.79 -20.58 -11.69
N SER A 116 0.22 -20.01 -11.05
CA SER A 116 0.17 -19.71 -9.63
C SER A 116 -0.99 -18.76 -9.27
N PRO A 117 -1.62 -18.92 -8.09
CA PRO A 117 -2.67 -18.01 -7.65
C PRO A 117 -2.25 -16.55 -7.79
N SER A 118 -3.02 -15.79 -8.55
CA SER A 118 -2.74 -14.39 -8.92
C SER A 118 -3.91 -13.49 -8.57
N LEU A 119 -3.60 -12.32 -8.03
CA LEU A 119 -4.61 -11.31 -7.70
C LEU A 119 -4.93 -10.51 -8.96
N ILE A 120 -6.22 -10.47 -9.28
CA ILE A 120 -6.75 -9.61 -10.32
C ILE A 120 -7.79 -8.65 -9.76
N GLN A 121 -7.86 -7.47 -10.36
CA GLN A 121 -8.87 -6.46 -10.02
C GLN A 121 -9.48 -5.87 -11.30
N LYS A 122 -10.76 -5.48 -11.22
CA LYS A 122 -11.35 -4.62 -12.25
C LYS A 122 -10.56 -3.31 -12.31
N LEU A 123 -10.11 -2.92 -13.49
CA LEU A 123 -9.53 -1.59 -13.69
C LEU A 123 -10.65 -0.55 -13.57
N ILE A 124 -10.53 0.32 -12.59
CA ILE A 124 -11.47 1.42 -12.36
C ILE A 124 -10.98 2.65 -13.13
N PRO A 125 -11.77 3.22 -14.05
CA PRO A 125 -11.42 4.48 -14.69
C PRO A 125 -11.19 5.56 -13.63
N LYS A 126 -10.13 6.32 -13.78
CA LYS A 126 -9.78 7.39 -12.83
C LYS A 126 -9.62 8.72 -13.52
N ASN A 127 -10.04 9.77 -12.84
CA ASN A 127 -9.77 11.15 -13.20
C ASN A 127 -8.39 11.58 -12.66
N PHE A 128 -8.13 11.24 -11.39
CA PHE A 128 -6.85 11.42 -10.74
C PHE A 128 -6.70 10.45 -9.55
N GLU A 129 -5.49 10.32 -9.05
CA GLU A 129 -5.21 9.61 -7.80
C GLU A 129 -5.15 10.58 -6.63
N VAL A 130 -5.45 10.08 -5.43
CA VAL A 130 -5.22 10.79 -4.18
C VAL A 130 -4.29 9.99 -3.32
N ARG A 131 -3.11 10.55 -3.07
CA ARG A 131 -2.17 10.03 -2.09
C ARG A 131 -2.45 10.69 -0.75
N VAL A 132 -2.71 9.87 0.25
CA VAL A 132 -2.93 10.30 1.63
C VAL A 132 -1.75 9.86 2.47
N PHE A 133 -1.26 10.72 3.34
CA PHE A 133 -0.45 10.34 4.48
C PHE A 133 -1.28 10.53 5.74
N TRP A 134 -1.52 9.43 6.43
CA TRP A 134 -2.23 9.40 7.69
C TRP A 134 -1.24 9.26 8.85
N PHE A 135 -1.34 10.13 9.83
CA PHE A 135 -0.49 10.14 11.01
C PHE A 135 -1.22 10.79 12.17
N ASP A 136 -1.23 10.15 13.33
CA ASP A 136 -1.83 10.67 14.57
C ASP A 136 -3.26 11.23 14.38
N ASN A 137 -4.11 10.48 13.67
CA ASN A 137 -5.48 10.86 13.28
C ASN A 137 -5.57 12.05 12.30
N GLU A 138 -4.47 12.63 11.87
CA GLU A 138 -4.46 13.66 10.84
C GLU A 138 -4.35 13.04 9.44
N VAL A 139 -5.10 13.61 8.50
CA VAL A 139 -5.14 13.22 7.09
C VAL A 139 -4.50 14.33 6.26
N HIS A 140 -3.37 14.04 5.62
CA HIS A 140 -2.71 14.93 4.67
C HIS A 140 -2.83 14.34 3.28
N SER A 141 -3.43 15.03 2.33
CA SER A 141 -3.69 14.47 1.01
C SER A 141 -3.37 15.39 -0.14
N VAL A 142 -2.91 14.79 -1.23
CA VAL A 142 -2.61 15.45 -2.50
C VAL A 142 -3.27 14.69 -3.65
N ALA A 143 -3.78 15.41 -4.63
CA ALA A 143 -4.22 14.86 -5.90
C ALA A 143 -3.03 14.77 -6.87
N ILE A 144 -2.92 13.64 -7.58
CA ILE A 144 -1.88 13.32 -8.55
C ILE A 144 -2.54 13.10 -9.91
N PHE A 145 -2.20 13.94 -10.90
CA PHE A 145 -2.80 13.89 -12.23
C PHE A 145 -1.97 13.03 -13.18
N SER A 146 -2.09 11.71 -13.05
CA SER A 146 -1.34 10.72 -13.83
C SER A 146 -1.91 10.47 -15.22
N GLN A 147 -3.16 10.85 -15.50
CA GLN A 147 -3.87 10.50 -16.75
C GLN A 147 -3.32 11.21 -18.01
N ARG A 148 -2.45 12.19 -17.83
CA ARG A 148 -1.77 12.88 -18.95
C ARG A 148 -0.46 12.23 -19.36
N ASP A 149 0.04 11.30 -18.57
CA ASP A 149 1.27 10.55 -18.81
C ASP A 149 0.93 9.08 -19.07
N ARG A 150 1.21 8.59 -20.28
CA ARG A 150 0.89 7.21 -20.69
C ARG A 150 1.55 6.15 -19.80
N SER A 151 2.75 6.42 -19.30
CA SER A 151 3.48 5.50 -18.41
C SER A 151 2.83 5.41 -17.03
N ALA A 152 2.19 6.49 -16.58
CA ALA A 152 1.58 6.63 -15.26
C ALA A 152 0.07 6.31 -15.22
N MET A 153 -0.57 6.10 -16.39
CA MET A 153 -2.03 5.92 -16.48
C MET A 153 -2.56 4.77 -15.61
N ILE A 154 -1.82 3.71 -15.46
CA ILE A 154 -2.20 2.55 -14.61
C ILE A 154 -1.66 2.75 -13.19
N ASP A 155 -0.38 3.07 -13.06
CA ASP A 155 0.30 3.24 -11.78
C ASP A 155 1.11 4.54 -11.83
N PHE A 156 0.76 5.54 -11.01
CA PHE A 156 1.40 6.86 -11.00
C PHE A 156 2.90 6.79 -10.69
N ARG A 157 3.36 5.73 -10.02
CA ARG A 157 4.78 5.52 -9.69
C ARG A 157 5.68 5.35 -10.92
N ASN A 158 5.09 5.04 -12.07
CA ASN A 158 5.81 4.93 -13.34
C ASN A 158 6.01 6.28 -14.05
N GLY A 159 5.38 7.37 -13.57
CA GLY A 159 5.47 8.68 -14.19
C GLY A 159 6.57 9.54 -13.60
N GLU A 160 7.13 10.41 -14.45
CA GLU A 160 8.07 11.43 -14.03
C GLU A 160 7.37 12.81 -13.94
N LYS A 161 7.67 13.57 -12.87
CA LYS A 161 7.21 14.96 -12.69
C LYS A 161 5.69 15.17 -12.85
N LEU A 162 4.89 14.26 -12.30
CA LEU A 162 3.44 14.38 -12.35
C LEU A 162 2.97 15.63 -11.59
N ARG A 163 1.97 16.30 -12.16
CA ARG A 163 1.32 17.42 -11.47
C ARG A 163 0.67 16.93 -10.19
N THR A 164 1.05 17.54 -9.07
CA THR A 164 0.53 17.21 -7.74
C THR A 164 0.08 18.50 -7.05
N VAL A 165 -1.11 18.47 -6.44
CA VAL A 165 -1.69 19.63 -5.73
C VAL A 165 -2.31 19.18 -4.41
N PRO A 166 -2.38 20.05 -3.39
CA PRO A 166 -3.14 19.76 -2.17
C PRO A 166 -4.57 19.35 -2.51
N TYR A 167 -5.08 18.35 -1.81
CA TYR A 167 -6.45 17.85 -1.97
C TYR A 167 -7.14 17.80 -0.60
N ASN A 168 -8.28 18.44 -0.48
CA ASN A 168 -9.05 18.40 0.77
C ASN A 168 -10.06 17.25 0.69
N LEU A 169 -9.73 16.14 1.36
CA LEU A 169 -10.63 15.00 1.44
C LEU A 169 -11.81 15.33 2.37
N ASP A 170 -13.02 14.98 1.95
CA ASP A 170 -14.21 15.20 2.75
C ASP A 170 -14.09 14.62 4.18
N VAL A 171 -14.64 15.30 5.17
CA VAL A 171 -14.55 14.92 6.59
C VAL A 171 -15.10 13.52 6.87
N GLN A 172 -16.11 13.07 6.12
CA GLN A 172 -16.64 11.72 6.28
C GLN A 172 -15.61 10.68 5.83
N TYR A 173 -14.93 10.92 4.69
CA TYR A 173 -13.84 10.04 4.26
C TYR A 173 -12.66 10.04 5.24
N GLN A 174 -12.29 11.20 5.79
CA GLN A 174 -11.25 11.26 6.82
C GLN A 174 -11.61 10.40 8.04
N LYS A 175 -12.86 10.42 8.51
CA LYS A 175 -13.35 9.57 9.60
C LYS A 175 -13.30 8.08 9.25
N ILE A 176 -13.63 7.74 8.00
CA ILE A 176 -13.55 6.35 7.53
C ILE A 176 -12.10 5.88 7.48
N LEU A 177 -11.18 6.71 6.99
CA LEU A 177 -9.75 6.40 6.96
C LEU A 177 -9.17 6.26 8.37
N ASN A 178 -9.56 7.10 9.32
CA ASN A 178 -9.18 6.95 10.72
C ASN A 178 -9.62 5.58 11.26
N ARG A 179 -10.88 5.19 11.05
CA ARG A 179 -11.38 3.87 11.46
C ARG A 179 -10.62 2.72 10.79
N LEU A 180 -10.29 2.85 9.50
CA LEU A 180 -9.49 1.86 8.78
C LEU A 180 -8.11 1.68 9.42
N MET A 181 -7.39 2.78 9.67
CA MET A 181 -6.04 2.74 10.22
C MET A 181 -6.03 2.15 11.64
N HIS A 182 -7.01 2.50 12.47
CA HIS A 182 -7.17 1.90 13.81
C HIS A 182 -7.48 0.40 13.74
N ASN A 183 -8.37 -0.04 12.83
CA ASN A 183 -8.68 -1.46 12.66
C ASN A 183 -7.48 -2.26 12.17
N LEU A 184 -6.60 -1.63 11.39
CA LEU A 184 -5.34 -2.20 10.94
C LEU A 184 -4.22 -2.10 12.00
N LYS A 185 -4.48 -1.43 13.15
CA LYS A 185 -3.51 -1.16 14.22
C LYS A 185 -2.26 -0.44 13.70
N LEU A 186 -2.45 0.46 12.75
CA LEU A 186 -1.39 1.30 12.20
C LEU A 186 -1.36 2.65 12.92
N ASN A 187 -0.18 3.17 13.23
CA ASN A 187 -0.01 4.49 13.83
C ASN A 187 0.43 5.55 12.80
N TYR A 188 0.82 5.13 11.60
CA TYR A 188 0.96 5.96 10.41
C TYR A 188 0.88 5.11 9.15
N GLY A 189 0.77 5.74 7.99
CA GLY A 189 0.86 5.06 6.69
C GLY A 189 0.42 5.94 5.54
N SER A 190 0.79 5.51 4.35
CA SER A 190 0.29 6.12 3.12
C SER A 190 -0.84 5.31 2.54
N ILE A 191 -1.91 5.98 2.12
CA ILE A 191 -3.11 5.39 1.54
C ILE A 191 -3.23 5.87 0.11
N ASP A 192 -3.51 4.95 -0.80
CA ASP A 192 -3.76 5.22 -2.20
C ASP A 192 -5.26 5.11 -2.51
N LEU A 193 -5.81 6.20 -3.02
CA LEU A 193 -7.20 6.30 -3.47
C LEU A 193 -7.20 6.74 -4.94
N ILE A 194 -8.30 6.45 -5.63
CA ILE A 194 -8.58 7.05 -6.94
C ILE A 194 -9.93 7.75 -6.91
N VAL A 195 -10.04 8.84 -7.65
CA VAL A 195 -11.29 9.55 -7.92
C VAL A 195 -11.68 9.28 -9.37
N THR A 196 -12.88 8.74 -9.55
CA THR A 196 -13.42 8.44 -10.89
C THR A 196 -13.92 9.70 -11.59
N PRO A 197 -14.23 9.65 -12.90
CA PRO A 197 -14.90 10.76 -13.59
C PRO A 197 -16.27 11.14 -13.00
N ASN A 198 -16.89 10.25 -12.22
CA ASN A 198 -18.18 10.48 -11.54
C ASN A 198 -17.99 10.88 -10.07
N ASP A 199 -16.79 11.32 -9.67
CA ASP A 199 -16.42 11.74 -8.31
C ASP A 199 -16.55 10.63 -7.25
N GLU A 200 -16.64 9.36 -7.65
CA GLU A 200 -16.58 8.23 -6.72
C GLU A 200 -15.13 8.00 -6.27
N ILE A 201 -14.95 7.70 -4.98
CA ILE A 201 -13.62 7.46 -4.40
C ILE A 201 -13.45 5.97 -4.13
N TYR A 202 -12.48 5.34 -4.79
CA TYR A 202 -12.09 3.95 -4.54
C TYR A 202 -10.80 3.89 -3.75
N PHE A 203 -10.80 3.06 -2.72
CA PHE A 203 -9.60 2.69 -1.96
C PHE A 203 -8.82 1.61 -2.71
N LEU A 204 -7.51 1.79 -2.84
CA LEU A 204 -6.63 0.83 -3.50
C LEU A 204 -5.77 0.03 -2.53
N GLU A 205 -5.01 0.71 -1.67
CA GLU A 205 -4.10 0.07 -0.72
C GLU A 205 -3.68 1.00 0.42
N VAL A 206 -3.13 0.39 1.47
CA VAL A 206 -2.35 1.05 2.52
C VAL A 206 -0.92 0.54 2.45
N ASN A 207 0.03 1.46 2.47
CA ASN A 207 1.44 1.17 2.68
C ASN A 207 1.84 1.61 4.10
N PRO A 208 2.12 0.67 5.02
CA PRO A 208 2.49 0.99 6.40
C PRO A 208 3.86 1.65 6.54
N PHE A 209 4.69 1.59 5.50
CA PHE A 209 6.00 2.26 5.41
C PHE A 209 5.99 3.35 4.33
N GLY A 210 4.82 3.91 4.07
CA GLY A 210 4.61 4.86 2.98
C GLY A 210 5.43 6.13 3.13
N GLN A 211 6.08 6.52 2.05
CA GLN A 211 6.84 7.76 1.97
C GLN A 211 5.89 8.97 1.98
N PHE A 212 6.28 10.03 2.68
CA PHE A 212 5.50 11.26 2.82
C PHE A 212 6.23 12.51 2.28
N GLY A 213 7.54 12.45 2.03
CA GLY A 213 8.34 13.62 1.71
C GLY A 213 7.84 14.41 0.51
N PHE A 214 7.49 13.74 -0.61
CA PHE A 214 6.96 14.41 -1.79
C PHE A 214 5.58 15.04 -1.52
N LEU A 215 4.74 14.37 -0.73
CA LEU A 215 3.41 14.81 -0.34
C LEU A 215 3.51 16.03 0.61
N SER A 216 4.41 15.96 1.60
CA SER A 216 4.69 17.05 2.53
C SER A 216 5.09 18.32 1.76
N LYS A 217 6.00 18.19 0.79
CA LYS A 217 6.46 19.29 -0.07
C LYS A 217 5.33 19.80 -0.98
N ALA A 218 4.62 18.93 -1.68
CA ALA A 218 3.58 19.33 -2.63
C ALA A 218 2.38 20.02 -1.96
N GLY A 219 2.03 19.60 -0.74
CA GLY A 219 0.93 20.17 0.05
C GLY A 219 1.36 21.28 1.01
N ASN A 220 2.67 21.54 1.15
CA ASN A 220 3.21 22.43 2.18
C ASN A 220 2.72 22.05 3.60
N PHE A 221 2.66 20.74 3.88
CA PHE A 221 2.05 20.21 5.12
C PHE A 221 2.99 20.19 6.31
N HIS A 222 4.30 20.34 6.09
CA HIS A 222 5.33 20.30 7.13
C HIS A 222 5.24 19.04 8.00
N ILE A 223 5.02 17.88 7.37
CA ILE A 223 4.80 16.59 8.06
C ILE A 223 6.02 16.23 8.91
N GLU A 224 7.22 16.53 8.45
CA GLU A 224 8.48 16.33 9.17
C GLU A 224 8.46 17.02 10.54
N LYS A 225 7.98 18.26 10.59
CA LYS A 225 7.84 19.02 11.84
C LYS A 225 6.77 18.39 12.74
N LYS A 226 5.63 17.99 12.18
CA LYS A 226 4.56 17.33 12.95
C LYS A 226 5.05 16.04 13.61
N ILE A 227 5.82 15.23 12.88
CA ILE A 227 6.44 14.01 13.42
C ILE A 227 7.43 14.35 14.53
N ALA A 228 8.29 15.36 14.35
CA ALA A 228 9.23 15.79 15.38
C ALA A 228 8.50 16.28 16.63
N ASP A 229 7.46 17.09 16.50
CA ASP A 229 6.63 17.58 17.60
C ASP A 229 5.93 16.42 18.34
N TYR A 230 5.46 15.40 17.63
CA TYR A 230 4.87 14.20 18.21
C TYR A 230 5.91 13.41 19.04
N LEU A 231 7.10 13.15 18.49
CA LEU A 231 8.15 12.42 19.17
C LEU A 231 8.59 13.14 20.45
N ASN A 232 8.74 14.45 20.41
CA ASN A 232 9.05 15.27 21.60
C ASN A 232 7.96 15.18 22.70
N LYS A 233 6.67 15.13 22.30
CA LYS A 233 5.57 14.95 23.27
C LYS A 233 5.61 13.56 23.91
N VAL A 234 5.90 12.51 23.14
CA VAL A 234 6.01 11.14 23.63
C VAL A 234 7.19 11.02 24.61
N GLU A 235 8.36 11.56 24.30
CA GLU A 235 9.54 11.56 25.19
C GLU A 235 9.24 12.26 26.51
N ASN A 236 8.67 13.46 26.47
CA ASN A 236 8.31 14.22 27.68
C ASN A 236 7.27 13.48 28.54
N SER A 237 6.36 12.72 27.95
CA SER A 237 5.37 11.91 28.69
C SER A 237 6.04 10.75 29.44
N HIS A 238 7.05 10.12 28.83
CA HIS A 238 7.82 9.02 29.45
C HIS A 238 8.71 9.54 30.59
N ALA A 239 9.37 10.68 30.41
CA ALA A 239 10.19 11.30 31.45
C ALA A 239 9.37 11.67 32.70
N ARG A 240 8.14 12.15 32.53
CA ARG A 240 7.21 12.45 33.64
C ARG A 240 6.72 11.18 34.34
N ALA A 241 6.42 10.11 33.60
CA ALA A 241 5.99 8.84 34.18
C ALA A 241 7.11 8.16 34.98
N ALA A 242 8.36 8.19 34.48
CA ALA A 242 9.51 7.67 35.18
C ALA A 242 9.81 8.40 36.52
N ASN A 243 9.60 9.71 36.55
CA ASN A 243 9.79 10.52 37.77
C ASN A 243 8.66 10.33 38.81
N GLN A 244 7.49 9.80 38.43
CA GLN A 244 6.39 9.51 39.36
C GLN A 244 6.48 8.12 39.99
N THR A 245 7.27 7.21 39.44
CA THR A 245 7.49 5.85 39.97
C THR A 245 8.67 5.74 40.96
N CYS A 246 9.37 6.82 41.23
CA CYS A 246 10.51 6.88 42.16
C CYS A 246 10.13 7.44 43.55
N TYR A 247 8.85 7.34 43.99
CA TYR A 247 8.45 7.65 45.37
C TYR A 247 7.71 6.51 46.00
#